data_36f8e8336c2018c9d5eec742b101c3a5
#
_entry.id   36f8e8336c2018c9d5eec742b101c3a5
#
_cell.length_a   1.000
_cell.length_b   1.000
_cell.length_c   1.000
_cell.angle_alpha   90.00
_cell.angle_beta   90.00
_cell.angle_gamma   90.00
#
_symmetry.space_group_name_H-M   'P 1'
#
loop_
_entity.id
_entity.type
_entity.pdbx_description
1 polymer ?
#
loop_
_entity_poly.entity_id
_entity_poly.type
_entity_poly.pdbx_seq_one_letter_code
_entity_poly.pdbx_strand_id
1 'polypeptide(L)'
;MSLKAEMFVDSRCELGEGPFWHPQHERLFWFDILNQTMLSATDQGHMVDRITFKDTVAAAAVIDANTMAVAQSGALLRYDFTTDSSETIVEIEADKPGNRSNDSRVHPSGAFWIGTMGRRAEAGAGALYHYRAGKLTQLRDGLGIPNTTCFSPDGRIGYFCHNGSDIMKCDLDPETGMPIGEWTSFVSGLVDGHADGAVIDSEGCMWNARWGAGKIVRFTPDGKLDMEIEVPTGRTSCPAFGGKDMKTLYITTAREGMTPEELERDPIAGSTFAVQLDVAGIPEPAIKL
;
A
#
# COMPACT_ATOMS: atom_id res chain seq x y z
N MET A 1 3.54 6.76 27.15
CA MET A 1 2.35 5.93 26.83
C MET A 1 2.53 5.49 25.39
N SER A 2 2.35 4.21 25.07
CA SER A 2 2.35 3.77 23.68
C SER A 2 1.11 4.35 22.98
N LEU A 3 1.27 4.86 21.77
CA LEU A 3 0.14 5.27 20.93
C LEU A 3 -0.64 4.00 20.53
N LYS A 4 -1.97 4.14 20.45
CA LYS A 4 -2.85 3.05 20.06
C LYS A 4 -3.82 3.55 18.99
N ALA A 5 -3.96 2.79 17.92
CA ALA A 5 -4.93 3.06 16.87
C ALA A 5 -6.35 2.66 17.35
N GLU A 6 -7.34 3.44 16.95
CA GLU A 6 -8.75 3.19 17.21
C GLU A 6 -9.45 2.73 15.93
N MET A 7 -10.54 1.97 16.08
CA MET A 7 -11.33 1.53 14.92
C MET A 7 -11.91 2.73 14.19
N PHE A 8 -11.60 2.82 12.90
CA PHE A 8 -12.12 3.86 12.01
C PHE A 8 -13.35 3.37 11.23
N VAL A 9 -13.23 2.19 10.60
CA VAL A 9 -14.33 1.54 9.87
C VAL A 9 -14.30 0.03 10.13
N ASP A 10 -15.44 -0.56 10.53
CA ASP A 10 -15.64 -2.01 10.60
C ASP A 10 -15.83 -2.57 9.16
N SER A 11 -14.75 -2.58 8.39
CA SER A 11 -14.75 -2.97 6.97
C SER A 11 -14.76 -4.48 6.75
N ARG A 12 -14.21 -5.24 7.69
CA ARG A 12 -14.10 -6.72 7.66
C ARG A 12 -13.52 -7.27 6.37
N CYS A 13 -12.50 -6.60 5.86
CA CYS A 13 -11.82 -7.02 4.63
C CYS A 13 -11.15 -8.39 4.83
N GLU A 14 -11.27 -9.25 3.83
CA GLU A 14 -10.49 -10.49 3.81
C GLU A 14 -9.00 -10.16 3.71
N LEU A 15 -8.63 -9.22 2.82
CA LEU A 15 -7.28 -8.67 2.74
C LEU A 15 -7.38 -7.16 2.50
N GLY A 16 -7.51 -6.40 3.58
CA GLY A 16 -7.52 -4.93 3.53
C GLY A 16 -6.12 -4.41 3.23
N GLU A 17 -5.96 -3.62 2.13
CA GLU A 17 -4.66 -3.20 1.61
C GLU A 17 -4.73 -1.90 0.83
N GLY A 18 -3.55 -1.40 0.43
CA GLY A 18 -3.36 -0.28 -0.49
C GLY A 18 -4.11 1.00 -0.12
N PRO A 19 -4.14 1.43 1.17
CA PRO A 19 -4.85 2.63 1.56
C PRO A 19 -4.16 3.87 0.98
N PHE A 20 -4.97 4.85 0.55
CA PHE A 20 -4.48 6.17 0.17
C PHE A 20 -5.57 7.23 0.38
N TRP A 21 -5.14 8.46 0.65
CA TRP A 21 -6.03 9.60 0.78
C TRP A 21 -6.17 10.31 -0.56
N HIS A 22 -7.43 10.45 -1.04
CA HIS A 22 -7.71 11.21 -2.26
C HIS A 22 -8.01 12.67 -1.91
N PRO A 23 -7.14 13.63 -2.23
CA PRO A 23 -7.26 14.99 -1.71
C PRO A 23 -8.49 15.76 -2.24
N GLN A 24 -8.91 15.50 -3.48
CA GLN A 24 -10.06 16.18 -4.09
C GLN A 24 -11.40 15.59 -3.65
N HIS A 25 -11.45 14.29 -3.34
CA HIS A 25 -12.64 13.65 -2.77
C HIS A 25 -12.72 13.82 -1.25
N GLU A 26 -11.62 14.22 -0.60
CA GLU A 26 -11.49 14.27 0.87
C GLU A 26 -11.90 12.95 1.52
N ARG A 27 -11.40 11.81 0.98
CA ARG A 27 -11.76 10.45 1.40
C ARG A 27 -10.54 9.54 1.46
N LEU A 28 -10.59 8.61 2.40
CA LEU A 28 -9.74 7.43 2.38
C LEU A 28 -10.29 6.42 1.37
N PHE A 29 -9.43 5.90 0.50
CA PHE A 29 -9.69 4.72 -0.32
C PHE A 29 -8.78 3.58 0.14
N TRP A 30 -9.26 2.34 0.05
CA TRP A 30 -8.49 1.13 0.29
C TRP A 30 -9.11 -0.04 -0.46
N PHE A 31 -8.46 -1.19 -0.45
CA PHE A 31 -8.86 -2.38 -1.19
C PHE A 31 -9.12 -3.55 -0.24
N ASP A 32 -10.12 -4.35 -0.55
CA ASP A 32 -10.22 -5.75 -0.13
C ASP A 32 -9.79 -6.61 -1.31
N ILE A 33 -8.50 -6.93 -1.38
CA ILE A 33 -7.87 -7.55 -2.56
C ILE A 33 -8.60 -8.83 -2.94
N LEU A 34 -8.80 -9.73 -1.98
CA LEU A 34 -9.34 -11.07 -2.25
C LEU A 34 -10.84 -11.02 -2.61
N ASN A 35 -11.55 -9.98 -2.17
CA ASN A 35 -12.94 -9.73 -2.57
C ASN A 35 -13.05 -8.78 -3.77
N GLN A 36 -11.94 -8.46 -4.46
CA GLN A 36 -11.93 -7.67 -5.71
C GLN A 36 -12.61 -6.32 -5.56
N THR A 37 -12.51 -5.69 -4.38
CA THR A 37 -13.31 -4.53 -4.04
C THR A 37 -12.42 -3.35 -3.64
N MET A 38 -12.72 -2.18 -4.19
CA MET A 38 -12.24 -0.89 -3.69
C MET A 38 -13.32 -0.28 -2.80
N LEU A 39 -12.91 0.23 -1.64
CA LEU A 39 -13.77 0.87 -0.66
C LEU A 39 -13.36 2.32 -0.46
N SER A 40 -14.29 3.17 -0.06
CA SER A 40 -13.94 4.52 0.41
C SER A 40 -14.79 4.95 1.61
N ALA A 41 -14.22 5.86 2.42
CA ALA A 41 -14.91 6.48 3.54
C ALA A 41 -14.48 7.95 3.71
N THR A 42 -15.39 8.77 4.28
CA THR A 42 -15.07 10.13 4.71
C THR A 42 -14.05 10.12 5.84
N ASP A 43 -13.49 11.29 6.19
CA ASP A 43 -12.61 11.46 7.35
C ASP A 43 -13.25 11.14 8.72
N GLN A 44 -14.59 11.03 8.78
CA GLN A 44 -15.34 10.57 9.95
C GLN A 44 -15.66 9.06 9.93
N GLY A 45 -15.15 8.30 8.96
CA GLY A 45 -15.38 6.86 8.87
C GLY A 45 -16.74 6.46 8.28
N HIS A 46 -17.48 7.38 7.66
CA HIS A 46 -18.71 7.02 6.96
C HIS A 46 -18.36 6.40 5.60
N MET A 47 -18.72 5.13 5.42
CA MET A 47 -18.57 4.43 4.14
C MET A 47 -19.30 5.17 3.02
N VAL A 48 -18.65 5.33 1.86
CA VAL A 48 -19.21 6.03 0.69
C VAL A 48 -19.32 5.07 -0.49
N ASP A 49 -18.21 4.46 -0.90
CA ASP A 49 -18.19 3.59 -2.07
C ASP A 49 -17.79 2.17 -1.69
N ARG A 50 -18.32 1.22 -2.45
CA ARG A 50 -17.92 -0.17 -2.52
C ARG A 50 -18.01 -0.60 -3.98
N ILE A 51 -16.88 -0.59 -4.67
CA ILE A 51 -16.78 -0.81 -6.11
C ILE A 51 -16.11 -2.17 -6.35
N THR A 52 -16.78 -3.06 -7.08
CA THR A 52 -16.29 -4.42 -7.38
C THR A 52 -15.70 -4.47 -8.78
N PHE A 53 -14.51 -5.02 -8.91
CA PHE A 53 -13.80 -5.20 -10.17
C PHE A 53 -13.93 -6.65 -10.68
N LYS A 54 -13.46 -6.88 -11.91
CA LYS A 54 -13.52 -8.21 -12.55
C LYS A 54 -12.52 -9.21 -11.98
N ASP A 55 -11.42 -8.70 -11.42
CA ASP A 55 -10.35 -9.48 -10.80
C ASP A 55 -9.79 -8.72 -9.60
N THR A 56 -8.85 -9.31 -8.87
CA THR A 56 -8.24 -8.70 -7.67
C THR A 56 -7.60 -7.36 -8.00
N VAL A 57 -7.84 -6.39 -7.14
CA VAL A 57 -7.29 -5.02 -7.19
C VAL A 57 -6.55 -4.74 -5.89
N ALA A 58 -5.37 -4.13 -5.97
CA ALA A 58 -4.51 -4.01 -4.79
C ALA A 58 -4.11 -2.57 -4.43
N ALA A 59 -4.09 -1.67 -5.40
CA ALA A 59 -3.67 -0.28 -5.19
C ALA A 59 -4.24 0.61 -6.28
N ALA A 60 -4.26 1.92 -6.02
CA ALA A 60 -4.59 2.92 -7.03
C ALA A 60 -3.69 4.15 -6.94
N ALA A 61 -3.71 4.92 -8.01
CA ALA A 61 -3.06 6.21 -8.13
C ALA A 61 -4.04 7.24 -8.67
N VAL A 62 -4.03 8.44 -8.12
CA VAL A 62 -4.86 9.55 -8.60
C VAL A 62 -4.41 9.97 -10.00
N ILE A 63 -5.32 10.06 -10.95
CA ILE A 63 -5.11 10.69 -12.25
C ILE A 63 -5.61 12.15 -12.18
N ASP A 64 -6.89 12.31 -11.85
CA ASP A 64 -7.56 13.60 -11.67
C ASP A 64 -8.78 13.45 -10.71
N ALA A 65 -9.65 14.47 -10.63
CA ALA A 65 -10.81 14.45 -9.76
C ALA A 65 -11.84 13.35 -10.10
N ASN A 66 -11.87 12.84 -11.31
CA ASN A 66 -12.89 11.90 -11.79
C ASN A 66 -12.32 10.52 -12.07
N THR A 67 -11.01 10.37 -12.16
CA THR A 67 -10.39 9.14 -12.63
C THR A 67 -9.19 8.70 -11.77
N MET A 68 -9.03 7.40 -11.63
CA MET A 68 -7.89 6.75 -10.98
C MET A 68 -7.25 5.70 -11.89
N ALA A 69 -5.95 5.52 -11.74
CA ALA A 69 -5.27 4.32 -12.24
C ALA A 69 -5.35 3.23 -11.17
N VAL A 70 -5.89 2.05 -11.50
CA VAL A 70 -6.11 0.94 -10.55
C VAL A 70 -5.27 -0.26 -10.97
N ALA A 71 -4.41 -0.74 -10.08
CA ALA A 71 -3.61 -1.94 -10.29
C ALA A 71 -4.47 -3.19 -10.07
N GLN A 72 -5.04 -3.71 -11.16
CA GLN A 72 -5.76 -4.98 -11.20
C GLN A 72 -4.81 -6.10 -11.63
N SER A 73 -5.11 -7.33 -11.27
CA SER A 73 -4.41 -8.49 -11.83
C SER A 73 -4.52 -8.52 -13.34
N GLY A 74 -3.38 -8.63 -14.02
CA GLY A 74 -3.30 -8.64 -15.48
C GLY A 74 -3.22 -7.25 -16.13
N ALA A 75 -3.54 -6.15 -15.43
CA ALA A 75 -3.55 -4.81 -16.06
C ALA A 75 -3.48 -3.65 -15.06
N LEU A 76 -2.97 -2.52 -15.52
CA LEU A 76 -3.26 -1.20 -14.95
C LEU A 76 -4.49 -0.64 -15.68
N LEU A 77 -5.54 -0.31 -14.94
CA LEU A 77 -6.79 0.21 -15.48
C LEU A 77 -6.91 1.71 -15.22
N ARG A 78 -7.61 2.44 -16.08
CA ARG A 78 -8.24 3.72 -15.75
C ARG A 78 -9.67 3.44 -15.31
N TYR A 79 -10.01 3.80 -14.08
CA TYR A 79 -11.37 3.76 -13.56
C TYR A 79 -11.95 5.18 -13.56
N ASP A 80 -13.15 5.34 -14.08
CA ASP A 80 -13.89 6.62 -14.14
C ASP A 80 -15.09 6.57 -13.21
N PHE A 81 -15.10 7.43 -12.19
CA PHE A 81 -16.17 7.54 -11.20
C PHE A 81 -17.47 8.08 -11.79
N THR A 82 -17.41 8.82 -12.90
CA THR A 82 -18.62 9.44 -13.50
C THR A 82 -19.42 8.46 -14.33
N THR A 83 -18.76 7.47 -14.90
CA THR A 83 -19.37 6.46 -15.78
C THR A 83 -19.41 5.06 -15.13
N ASP A 84 -18.79 4.90 -13.96
CA ASP A 84 -18.60 3.61 -13.28
C ASP A 84 -18.04 2.54 -14.25
N SER A 85 -16.98 2.90 -14.96
CA SER A 85 -16.37 2.04 -15.96
C SER A 85 -14.85 2.02 -15.89
N SER A 86 -14.25 0.96 -16.42
CA SER A 86 -12.81 0.79 -16.49
C SER A 86 -12.34 0.51 -17.92
N GLU A 87 -11.21 1.10 -18.31
CA GLU A 87 -10.48 0.79 -19.53
C GLU A 87 -9.01 0.40 -19.20
N THR A 88 -8.41 -0.45 -20.01
CA THR A 88 -7.02 -0.85 -19.83
C THR A 88 -6.07 0.24 -20.29
N ILE A 89 -5.18 0.70 -19.39
CA ILE A 89 -4.06 1.58 -19.71
C ILE A 89 -2.91 0.76 -20.30
N VAL A 90 -2.52 -0.33 -19.61
CA VAL A 90 -1.45 -1.23 -20.01
C VAL A 90 -1.64 -2.61 -19.38
N GLU A 91 -1.32 -3.67 -20.11
CA GLU A 91 -1.27 -5.02 -19.57
C GLU A 91 -0.03 -5.24 -18.68
N ILE A 92 -0.20 -5.93 -17.55
CA ILE A 92 0.86 -6.30 -16.61
C ILE A 92 0.69 -7.77 -16.29
N GLU A 93 1.59 -8.63 -16.79
CA GLU A 93 1.55 -10.08 -16.61
C GLU A 93 0.20 -10.73 -17.03
N ALA A 94 -0.46 -10.19 -18.08
CA ALA A 94 -1.71 -10.75 -18.58
C ALA A 94 -1.59 -12.21 -19.05
N ASP A 95 -0.37 -12.65 -19.34
CA ASP A 95 0.01 -14.04 -19.66
C ASP A 95 0.23 -14.93 -18.43
N LYS A 96 0.18 -14.36 -17.21
CA LYS A 96 0.41 -15.04 -15.92
C LYS A 96 -0.84 -15.03 -15.02
N PRO A 97 -1.91 -15.78 -15.34
CA PRO A 97 -3.16 -15.75 -14.56
C PRO A 97 -3.00 -16.26 -13.12
N GLY A 98 -1.90 -16.91 -12.80
CA GLY A 98 -1.50 -17.31 -11.45
C GLY A 98 -0.99 -16.17 -10.58
N ASN A 99 -0.73 -14.99 -11.16
CA ASN A 99 -0.27 -13.81 -10.43
C ASN A 99 -1.40 -12.81 -10.16
N ARG A 100 -1.15 -11.93 -9.20
CA ARG A 100 -1.98 -10.76 -8.86
C ARG A 100 -1.11 -9.54 -8.58
N SER A 101 -1.69 -8.36 -8.66
CA SER A 101 -1.06 -7.14 -8.12
C SER A 101 -0.99 -7.21 -6.58
N ASN A 102 -0.01 -6.53 -6.02
CA ASN A 102 0.23 -6.38 -4.58
C ASN A 102 0.59 -4.93 -4.26
N ASP A 103 1.39 -4.71 -3.22
CA ASP A 103 1.79 -3.38 -2.77
C ASP A 103 2.38 -2.54 -3.92
N SER A 104 1.90 -1.32 -4.03
CA SER A 104 2.21 -0.41 -5.12
C SER A 104 2.10 1.04 -4.66
N ARG A 105 2.97 1.93 -5.16
CA ARG A 105 2.97 3.33 -4.73
C ARG A 105 3.44 4.26 -5.85
N VAL A 106 2.90 5.49 -5.84
CA VAL A 106 3.32 6.54 -6.80
C VAL A 106 4.55 7.27 -6.26
N HIS A 107 5.57 7.35 -7.09
CA HIS A 107 6.77 8.15 -6.85
C HIS A 107 6.51 9.65 -7.10
N PRO A 108 7.19 10.60 -6.43
CA PRO A 108 7.02 12.05 -6.65
C PRO A 108 7.09 12.52 -8.11
N SER A 109 7.79 11.80 -9.00
CA SER A 109 7.82 12.08 -10.45
C SER A 109 6.52 11.70 -11.20
N GLY A 110 5.56 11.08 -10.52
CA GLY A 110 4.36 10.49 -11.11
C GLY A 110 4.57 9.08 -11.68
N ALA A 111 5.71 8.45 -11.45
CA ALA A 111 5.90 7.05 -11.78
C ALA A 111 5.15 6.15 -10.79
N PHE A 112 4.42 5.15 -11.28
CA PHE A 112 3.75 4.18 -10.44
C PHE A 112 4.57 2.89 -10.38
N TRP A 113 5.09 2.56 -9.20
CA TRP A 113 5.71 1.27 -8.95
C TRP A 113 4.63 0.28 -8.57
N ILE A 114 4.61 -0.88 -9.24
CA ILE A 114 3.56 -1.89 -9.10
C ILE A 114 4.21 -3.22 -8.80
N GLY A 115 3.93 -3.76 -7.62
CA GLY A 115 4.34 -5.10 -7.23
C GLY A 115 3.36 -6.15 -7.74
N THR A 116 3.87 -7.31 -8.15
CA THR A 116 3.08 -8.50 -8.45
C THR A 116 3.56 -9.69 -7.64
N MET A 117 2.69 -10.66 -7.40
CA MET A 117 3.01 -11.89 -6.67
C MET A 117 2.16 -13.05 -7.15
N GLY A 118 2.59 -14.27 -6.88
CA GLY A 118 1.75 -15.45 -7.07
C GLY A 118 0.53 -15.41 -6.13
N ARG A 119 -0.67 -15.80 -6.63
CA ARG A 119 -1.92 -15.80 -5.84
C ARG A 119 -1.88 -16.68 -4.59
N ARG A 120 -0.98 -17.65 -4.53
CA ARG A 120 -0.74 -18.50 -3.37
C ARG A 120 0.64 -18.24 -2.74
N ALA A 121 1.20 -17.04 -2.97
CA ALA A 121 2.53 -16.65 -2.51
C ALA A 121 3.65 -17.57 -3.00
N GLU A 122 3.56 -18.07 -4.22
CA GLU A 122 4.60 -18.90 -4.83
C GLU A 122 5.92 -18.16 -4.89
N ALA A 123 6.97 -18.77 -4.37
CA ALA A 123 8.30 -18.17 -4.34
C ALA A 123 8.81 -17.87 -5.76
N GLY A 124 9.28 -16.64 -5.97
CA GLY A 124 9.87 -16.22 -7.23
C GLY A 124 8.86 -15.96 -8.36
N ALA A 125 7.54 -15.99 -8.08
CA ALA A 125 6.53 -15.73 -9.10
C ALA A 125 6.32 -14.25 -9.40
N GLY A 126 6.62 -13.39 -8.44
CA GLY A 126 6.35 -11.95 -8.51
C GLY A 126 7.46 -11.12 -9.14
N ALA A 127 7.11 -9.86 -9.39
CA ALA A 127 7.99 -8.86 -9.98
C ALA A 127 7.67 -7.46 -9.43
N LEU A 128 8.54 -6.51 -9.70
CA LEU A 128 8.33 -5.08 -9.47
C LEU A 128 8.41 -4.35 -10.80
N TYR A 129 7.37 -3.58 -11.10
CA TYR A 129 7.24 -2.80 -12.33
C TYR A 129 7.26 -1.31 -12.04
N HIS A 130 7.70 -0.53 -13.01
CA HIS A 130 7.65 0.92 -13.06
C HIS A 130 6.83 1.32 -14.30
N TYR A 131 5.72 2.03 -14.07
CA TYR A 131 4.93 2.63 -15.15
C TYR A 131 5.03 4.16 -15.09
N ARG A 132 5.31 4.80 -16.22
CA ARG A 132 5.32 6.26 -16.35
C ARG A 132 5.20 6.67 -17.82
N ALA A 133 4.32 7.63 -18.11
CA ALA A 133 4.16 8.23 -19.44
C ALA A 133 4.02 7.20 -20.59
N GLY A 134 3.10 6.25 -20.40
CA GLY A 134 2.82 5.19 -21.40
C GLY A 134 3.85 4.05 -21.44
N LYS A 135 4.90 4.09 -20.63
CA LYS A 135 5.96 3.06 -20.63
C LYS A 135 5.91 2.22 -19.36
N LEU A 136 5.75 0.90 -19.52
CA LEU A 136 5.94 -0.09 -18.47
C LEU A 136 7.35 -0.67 -18.55
N THR A 137 8.06 -0.72 -17.43
CA THR A 137 9.41 -1.29 -17.34
C THR A 137 9.46 -2.23 -16.13
N GLN A 138 9.92 -3.46 -16.32
CA GLN A 138 10.17 -4.38 -15.21
C GLN A 138 11.49 -3.99 -14.54
N LEU A 139 11.42 -3.69 -13.24
CA LEU A 139 12.59 -3.31 -12.42
C LEU A 139 13.28 -4.53 -11.82
N ARG A 140 12.48 -5.50 -11.35
CA ARG A 140 12.96 -6.76 -10.74
C ARG A 140 11.99 -7.89 -11.05
N ASP A 141 12.51 -9.10 -11.07
CA ASP A 141 11.74 -10.35 -11.18
C ASP A 141 12.16 -11.33 -10.07
N GLY A 142 11.56 -12.50 -10.07
CA GLY A 142 11.90 -13.55 -9.12
C GLY A 142 11.57 -13.19 -7.66
N LEU A 143 10.64 -12.27 -7.45
CA LEU A 143 10.20 -11.85 -6.12
C LEU A 143 9.15 -12.83 -5.56
N GLY A 144 9.09 -12.94 -4.23
CA GLY A 144 8.00 -13.63 -3.56
C GLY A 144 6.81 -12.70 -3.36
N ILE A 145 6.79 -11.97 -2.25
CA ILE A 145 5.74 -11.02 -1.87
C ILE A 145 6.37 -9.63 -1.77
N PRO A 146 6.36 -8.81 -2.86
CA PRO A 146 6.84 -7.44 -2.81
C PRO A 146 5.93 -6.56 -1.95
N ASN A 147 6.52 -5.89 -0.96
CA ASN A 147 5.87 -5.01 0.00
C ASN A 147 6.75 -3.80 0.35
N THR A 148 6.28 -2.92 1.22
CA THR A 148 7.02 -1.74 1.74
C THR A 148 7.40 -0.75 0.62
N THR A 149 6.67 -0.75 -0.49
CA THR A 149 6.93 0.16 -1.61
C THR A 149 6.62 1.60 -1.20
N CYS A 150 7.64 2.40 -1.00
CA CYS A 150 7.51 3.83 -0.68
C CYS A 150 8.77 4.61 -1.09
N PHE A 151 8.70 5.94 -1.01
CA PHE A 151 9.74 6.82 -1.54
C PHE A 151 10.06 7.94 -0.56
N SER A 152 11.34 8.37 -0.53
CA SER A 152 11.72 9.58 0.21
C SER A 152 10.98 10.81 -0.33
N PRO A 153 10.77 11.86 0.50
CA PRO A 153 10.02 13.06 0.09
C PRO A 153 10.59 13.75 -1.14
N ASP A 154 11.89 13.70 -1.33
CA ASP A 154 12.59 14.27 -2.50
C ASP A 154 12.66 13.33 -3.72
N GLY A 155 12.10 12.13 -3.62
CA GLY A 155 12.08 11.13 -4.67
C GLY A 155 13.45 10.51 -5.00
N ARG A 156 14.46 10.68 -4.14
CA ARG A 156 15.81 10.18 -4.40
C ARG A 156 16.08 8.77 -3.89
N ILE A 157 15.21 8.25 -3.01
CA ILE A 157 15.36 6.92 -2.42
C ILE A 157 14.03 6.18 -2.58
N GLY A 158 14.11 4.97 -3.12
CA GLY A 158 13.02 3.99 -3.11
C GLY A 158 13.28 2.89 -2.10
N TYR A 159 12.21 2.42 -1.48
CA TYR A 159 12.24 1.33 -0.52
C TYR A 159 11.34 0.20 -0.98
N PHE A 160 11.72 -1.02 -0.67
CA PHE A 160 10.86 -2.18 -0.84
C PHE A 160 11.38 -3.35 0.00
N CYS A 161 10.52 -4.32 0.29
CA CYS A 161 10.93 -5.62 0.76
C CYS A 161 10.23 -6.74 -0.04
N HIS A 162 10.73 -7.96 0.09
CA HIS A 162 10.00 -9.13 -0.36
C HIS A 162 10.08 -10.24 0.69
N ASN A 163 8.97 -10.99 0.83
CA ASN A 163 8.81 -12.04 1.86
C ASN A 163 8.87 -11.54 3.31
N GLY A 164 8.58 -10.26 3.55
CA GLY A 164 8.47 -9.69 4.89
C GLY A 164 9.75 -9.68 5.73
N SER A 165 10.92 -9.86 5.09
CA SER A 165 12.22 -9.91 5.74
C SER A 165 12.86 -8.51 5.87
N ASP A 166 14.05 -8.35 5.35
CA ASP A 166 14.77 -7.08 5.38
C ASP A 166 14.16 -6.05 4.43
N ILE A 167 14.09 -4.81 4.89
CA ILE A 167 13.69 -3.68 4.05
C ILE A 167 14.95 -3.20 3.32
N MET A 168 14.85 -3.11 1.99
CA MET A 168 15.90 -2.65 1.10
C MET A 168 15.66 -1.21 0.67
N LYS A 169 16.70 -0.50 0.28
CA LYS A 169 16.64 0.82 -0.35
C LYS A 169 17.55 0.90 -1.57
N CYS A 170 17.21 1.80 -2.48
CA CYS A 170 17.97 2.08 -3.70
C CYS A 170 17.90 3.58 -4.03
N ASP A 171 19.02 4.12 -4.54
CA ASP A 171 19.02 5.49 -5.08
C ASP A 171 18.22 5.54 -6.38
N LEU A 172 17.42 6.60 -6.53
CA LEU A 172 16.55 6.83 -7.68
C LEU A 172 16.90 8.13 -8.39
N ASP A 173 16.66 8.17 -9.68
CA ASP A 173 16.54 9.42 -10.43
C ASP A 173 15.23 10.13 -10.03
N PRO A 174 15.28 11.31 -9.40
CA PRO A 174 14.08 11.98 -8.89
C PRO A 174 13.12 12.47 -10.00
N GLU A 175 13.60 12.63 -11.24
CA GLU A 175 12.78 13.08 -12.36
C GLU A 175 11.97 11.93 -12.97
N THR A 176 12.44 10.70 -12.84
CA THR A 176 11.82 9.53 -13.46
C THR A 176 11.33 8.49 -12.46
N GLY A 177 11.91 8.43 -11.26
CA GLY A 177 11.67 7.37 -10.29
C GLY A 177 12.32 6.04 -10.68
N MET A 178 13.28 6.04 -11.61
CA MET A 178 14.03 4.84 -12.00
C MET A 178 15.21 4.60 -11.06
N PRO A 179 15.49 3.34 -10.67
CA PRO A 179 16.70 2.99 -9.94
C PRO A 179 17.97 3.38 -10.70
N ILE A 180 18.91 4.03 -10.00
CA ILE A 180 20.25 4.43 -10.52
C ILE A 180 21.38 3.84 -9.68
N GLY A 181 21.06 3.20 -8.57
CA GLY A 181 22.01 2.57 -7.65
C GLY A 181 21.70 1.08 -7.42
N GLU A 182 22.57 0.46 -6.63
CA GLU A 182 22.37 -0.91 -6.16
C GLU A 182 21.40 -0.95 -4.97
N TRP A 183 20.67 -2.04 -4.84
CA TRP A 183 19.83 -2.29 -3.68
C TRP A 183 20.68 -2.63 -2.46
N THR A 184 20.52 -1.87 -1.39
CA THR A 184 21.24 -2.04 -0.13
C THR A 184 20.26 -2.24 1.02
N SER A 185 20.71 -2.81 2.14
CA SER A 185 19.86 -2.97 3.33
C SER A 185 19.56 -1.59 3.94
N PHE A 186 18.29 -1.36 4.28
CA PHE A 186 17.86 -0.21 5.07
C PHE A 186 17.59 -0.63 6.52
N VAL A 187 16.75 -1.64 6.73
CA VAL A 187 16.50 -2.26 8.04
C VAL A 187 16.56 -3.76 7.89
N SER A 188 17.30 -4.44 8.76
CA SER A 188 17.46 -5.88 8.77
C SER A 188 17.23 -6.49 10.15
N GLY A 189 17.04 -7.81 10.20
CA GLY A 189 16.85 -8.53 11.45
C GLY A 189 15.52 -8.25 12.15
N LEU A 190 14.48 -7.90 11.40
CA LEU A 190 13.14 -7.69 11.92
C LEU A 190 12.55 -9.01 12.43
N VAL A 191 12.30 -9.10 13.73
CA VAL A 191 11.85 -10.34 14.41
C VAL A 191 10.37 -10.33 14.79
N ASP A 192 9.76 -9.14 14.93
CA ASP A 192 8.36 -9.00 15.31
C ASP A 192 7.46 -8.83 14.08
N GLY A 193 6.86 -9.92 13.63
CA GLY A 193 6.03 -9.95 12.43
C GLY A 193 6.83 -9.78 11.14
N HIS A 194 6.12 -9.66 10.03
CA HIS A 194 6.70 -9.44 8.69
C HIS A 194 6.51 -7.99 8.27
N ALA A 195 7.49 -7.40 7.58
CA ALA A 195 7.35 -6.09 6.96
C ALA A 195 6.30 -6.19 5.84
N ASP A 196 5.26 -5.35 5.92
CA ASP A 196 4.17 -5.27 4.96
C ASP A 196 4.13 -3.88 4.33
N GLY A 197 2.98 -3.28 4.09
CA GLY A 197 2.89 -1.95 3.50
C GLY A 197 3.59 -0.86 4.30
N ALA A 198 3.96 0.24 3.63
CA ALA A 198 4.63 1.37 4.27
C ALA A 198 4.27 2.72 3.64
N VAL A 199 4.47 3.80 4.42
CA VAL A 199 4.37 5.17 3.97
C VAL A 199 5.48 6.03 4.61
N ILE A 200 5.93 7.06 3.91
CA ILE A 200 6.92 8.03 4.44
C ILE A 200 6.20 9.29 4.91
N ASP A 201 6.60 9.84 6.06
CA ASP A 201 6.10 11.12 6.57
C ASP A 201 6.90 12.33 6.08
N SER A 202 6.46 13.54 6.46
CA SER A 202 7.10 14.80 6.06
C SER A 202 8.51 15.00 6.63
N GLU A 203 8.90 14.23 7.66
CA GLU A 203 10.25 14.21 8.24
C GLU A 203 11.16 13.17 7.56
N GLY A 204 10.62 12.41 6.58
CA GLY A 204 11.33 11.34 5.89
C GLY A 204 11.40 10.02 6.65
N CYS A 205 10.66 9.89 7.75
CA CYS A 205 10.58 8.65 8.51
C CYS A 205 9.58 7.67 7.87
N MET A 206 9.92 6.38 7.90
CA MET A 206 9.09 5.30 7.36
C MET A 206 8.16 4.76 8.43
N TRP A 207 6.87 4.67 8.13
CA TRP A 207 5.86 3.95 8.90
C TRP A 207 5.56 2.64 8.22
N ASN A 208 5.96 1.53 8.82
CA ASN A 208 5.85 0.18 8.26
C ASN A 208 4.88 -0.67 9.08
N ALA A 209 3.93 -1.30 8.41
CA ALA A 209 3.04 -2.27 9.01
C ALA A 209 3.79 -3.58 9.31
N ARG A 210 3.49 -4.17 10.47
CA ARG A 210 4.08 -5.42 10.93
C ARG A 210 3.02 -6.51 10.94
N TRP A 211 2.89 -7.21 9.81
CA TRP A 211 1.97 -8.33 9.67
C TRP A 211 2.24 -9.42 10.70
N GLY A 212 1.23 -9.79 11.45
CA GLY A 212 1.31 -10.78 12.53
C GLY A 212 1.69 -10.21 13.89
N ALA A 213 2.10 -8.92 13.99
CA ALA A 213 2.54 -8.31 15.25
C ALA A 213 1.56 -7.26 15.79
N GLY A 214 0.50 -6.89 15.08
CA GLY A 214 -0.50 -5.93 15.57
C GLY A 214 0.08 -4.54 15.84
N LYS A 215 0.96 -4.06 14.96
CA LYS A 215 1.59 -2.74 15.15
C LYS A 215 2.05 -2.09 13.84
N ILE A 216 2.19 -0.77 13.90
CA ILE A 216 2.96 0.03 12.96
C ILE A 216 4.26 0.44 13.66
N VAL A 217 5.37 0.39 12.93
CA VAL A 217 6.70 0.79 13.43
C VAL A 217 7.19 1.98 12.61
N ARG A 218 7.66 3.04 13.28
CA ARG A 218 8.31 4.18 12.65
C ARG A 218 9.82 4.00 12.68
N PHE A 219 10.45 4.09 11.49
CA PHE A 219 11.91 4.12 11.34
C PHE A 219 12.37 5.51 10.90
N THR A 220 13.44 6.01 11.50
CA THR A 220 14.12 7.24 11.05
C THR A 220 14.74 7.04 9.67
N PRO A 221 15.13 8.12 8.93
CA PRO A 221 15.76 8.00 7.61
C PRO A 221 17.08 7.19 7.59
N ASP A 222 17.72 7.01 8.75
CA ASP A 222 18.90 6.16 8.92
C ASP A 222 18.56 4.73 9.39
N GLY A 223 17.27 4.35 9.39
CA GLY A 223 16.80 2.98 9.64
C GLY A 223 16.72 2.59 11.12
N LYS A 224 16.79 3.54 12.05
CA LYS A 224 16.63 3.26 13.47
C LYS A 224 15.17 3.27 13.88
N LEU A 225 14.79 2.37 14.79
CA LEU A 225 13.49 2.38 15.44
C LEU A 225 13.29 3.70 16.21
N ASP A 226 12.19 4.40 15.93
CA ASP A 226 11.81 5.66 16.55
C ASP A 226 10.63 5.48 17.50
N MET A 227 9.51 4.93 16.99
CA MET A 227 8.32 4.66 17.81
C MET A 227 7.48 3.50 17.25
N GLU A 228 6.52 3.05 18.05
CA GLU A 228 5.56 2.03 17.68
C GLU A 228 4.14 2.51 18.00
N ILE A 229 3.17 2.09 17.17
CA ILE A 229 1.73 2.25 17.38
C ILE A 229 1.12 0.86 17.51
N GLU A 230 0.42 0.60 18.61
CA GLU A 230 -0.36 -0.62 18.78
C GLU A 230 -1.63 -0.57 17.91
N VAL A 231 -1.88 -1.66 17.17
CA VAL A 231 -3.12 -1.91 16.44
C VAL A 231 -3.83 -3.09 17.10
N PRO A 232 -5.12 -2.97 17.47
CA PRO A 232 -5.77 -3.96 18.32
C PRO A 232 -6.18 -5.26 17.58
N THR A 233 -5.50 -5.59 16.48
CA THR A 233 -5.63 -6.85 15.72
C THR A 233 -4.28 -7.23 15.12
N GLY A 234 -4.03 -8.54 14.96
CA GLY A 234 -2.69 -9.04 14.62
C GLY A 234 -2.24 -8.78 13.19
N ARG A 235 -3.15 -8.80 12.20
CA ARG A 235 -2.79 -8.76 10.77
C ARG A 235 -2.84 -7.36 10.20
N THR A 236 -1.94 -6.50 10.69
CA THR A 236 -1.74 -5.12 10.22
C THR A 236 -1.06 -5.15 8.87
N SER A 237 -1.66 -4.55 7.84
CA SER A 237 -1.23 -4.67 6.45
C SER A 237 -0.59 -3.42 5.88
N CYS A 238 -1.26 -2.26 5.87
CA CYS A 238 -0.71 -1.07 5.23
C CYS A 238 -1.15 0.24 5.91
N PRO A 239 -0.23 1.21 6.15
CA PRO A 239 -0.57 2.54 6.62
C PRO A 239 -0.67 3.54 5.47
N ALA A 240 -1.51 4.59 5.66
CA ALA A 240 -1.53 5.78 4.81
C ALA A 240 -1.88 7.03 5.62
N PHE A 241 -1.22 8.13 5.33
CA PHE A 241 -1.61 9.42 5.87
C PHE A 241 -2.78 10.02 5.11
N GLY A 242 -3.64 10.75 5.83
CA GLY A 242 -4.74 11.49 5.23
C GLY A 242 -5.39 12.47 6.21
N GLY A 243 -6.63 12.87 5.91
CA GLY A 243 -7.30 13.98 6.57
C GLY A 243 -6.85 15.33 6.00
N LYS A 244 -7.55 16.40 6.37
CA LYS A 244 -7.29 17.75 5.83
C LYS A 244 -5.91 18.31 6.15
N ASP A 245 -5.34 17.91 7.29
CA ASP A 245 -4.02 18.30 7.76
C ASP A 245 -2.95 17.24 7.50
N MET A 246 -3.31 16.10 6.86
CA MET A 246 -2.44 14.95 6.62
C MET A 246 -1.83 14.37 7.90
N LYS A 247 -2.45 14.52 9.06
CA LYS A 247 -1.95 14.04 10.35
C LYS A 247 -2.66 12.80 10.88
N THR A 248 -3.68 12.32 10.19
CA THR A 248 -4.32 11.05 10.52
C THR A 248 -3.60 9.91 9.81
N LEU A 249 -3.06 8.97 10.56
CA LEU A 249 -2.53 7.71 9.99
C LEU A 249 -3.65 6.68 10.00
N TYR A 250 -4.13 6.31 8.83
CA TYR A 250 -5.07 5.22 8.61
C TYR A 250 -4.30 3.92 8.43
N ILE A 251 -4.88 2.81 8.89
CA ILE A 251 -4.19 1.52 8.93
C ILE A 251 -5.18 0.44 8.52
N THR A 252 -4.91 -0.26 7.44
CA THR A 252 -5.67 -1.43 7.02
C THR A 252 -5.21 -2.69 7.72
N THR A 253 -6.11 -3.67 7.81
CA THR A 253 -5.86 -4.98 8.41
C THR A 253 -6.57 -6.08 7.63
N ALA A 254 -6.26 -7.34 7.92
CA ALA A 254 -6.76 -8.48 7.17
C ALA A 254 -7.32 -9.59 8.07
N ARG A 255 -8.18 -10.42 7.46
CA ARG A 255 -8.70 -11.67 8.00
C ARG A 255 -8.09 -12.89 7.29
N GLU A 256 -7.35 -12.67 6.22
CA GLU A 256 -6.78 -13.70 5.38
C GLU A 256 -6.12 -14.81 6.18
N GLY A 257 -6.53 -16.07 5.92
CA GLY A 257 -5.99 -17.25 6.58
C GLY A 257 -6.29 -17.37 8.08
N MET A 258 -7.23 -16.61 8.64
CA MET A 258 -7.73 -16.80 10.00
C MET A 258 -8.75 -17.93 10.04
N THR A 259 -8.64 -18.80 11.05
CA THR A 259 -9.66 -19.82 11.32
C THR A 259 -10.92 -19.19 11.93
N PRO A 260 -12.08 -19.87 11.91
CA PRO A 260 -13.28 -19.38 12.57
C PRO A 260 -13.05 -19.07 14.06
N GLU A 261 -12.26 -19.89 14.76
CA GLU A 261 -11.95 -19.71 16.18
C GLU A 261 -11.04 -18.48 16.41
N GLU A 262 -10.13 -18.15 15.47
CA GLU A 262 -9.34 -16.94 15.52
C GLU A 262 -10.20 -15.70 15.29
N LEU A 263 -11.15 -15.77 14.33
CA LEU A 263 -12.11 -14.68 14.07
C LEU A 263 -13.08 -14.43 15.25
N GLU A 264 -13.44 -15.46 16.00
CA GLU A 264 -14.22 -15.30 17.26
C GLU A 264 -13.42 -14.56 18.34
N ARG A 265 -12.11 -14.78 18.41
CA ARG A 265 -11.20 -14.11 19.37
C ARG A 265 -10.81 -12.70 18.94
N ASP A 266 -10.76 -12.46 17.65
CA ASP A 266 -10.43 -11.18 17.05
C ASP A 266 -11.54 -10.76 16.05
N PRO A 267 -12.72 -10.37 16.56
CA PRO A 267 -13.88 -10.04 15.72
C PRO A 267 -13.70 -8.74 14.92
N ILE A 268 -12.67 -7.94 15.25
CA ILE A 268 -12.36 -6.67 14.58
C ILE A 268 -11.29 -6.81 13.49
N ALA A 269 -10.75 -8.02 13.27
CA ALA A 269 -9.83 -8.28 12.18
C ALA A 269 -10.43 -7.88 10.82
N GLY A 270 -9.62 -7.34 9.92
CA GLY A 270 -10.05 -6.82 8.62
C GLY A 270 -10.71 -5.44 8.67
N SER A 271 -10.84 -4.82 9.87
CA SER A 271 -11.26 -3.42 10.01
C SER A 271 -10.15 -2.46 9.62
N THR A 272 -10.51 -1.22 9.33
CA THR A 272 -9.57 -0.11 9.14
C THR A 272 -9.49 0.69 10.44
N PHE A 273 -8.28 1.04 10.86
CA PHE A 273 -7.99 1.79 12.09
C PHE A 273 -7.42 3.16 11.74
N ALA A 274 -7.43 4.06 12.72
CA ALA A 274 -6.84 5.38 12.59
C ALA A 274 -6.20 5.84 13.90
N VAL A 275 -5.20 6.71 13.78
CA VAL A 275 -4.58 7.40 14.90
C VAL A 275 -4.17 8.80 14.47
N GLN A 276 -4.42 9.81 15.32
CA GLN A 276 -3.96 11.17 15.09
C GLN A 276 -2.52 11.33 15.56
N LEU A 277 -1.68 11.95 14.73
CA LEU A 277 -0.26 12.17 14.98
C LEU A 277 0.08 13.66 14.96
N ASP A 278 1.21 14.02 15.55
CA ASP A 278 1.75 15.39 15.47
C ASP A 278 2.47 15.64 14.13
N VAL A 279 3.11 14.60 13.58
CA VAL A 279 3.77 14.65 12.26
C VAL A 279 2.74 14.49 11.15
N ALA A 280 2.92 15.23 10.06
CA ALA A 280 2.10 15.10 8.87
C ALA A 280 2.70 14.11 7.87
N GLY A 281 1.84 13.45 7.09
CA GLY A 281 2.23 12.74 5.89
C GLY A 281 2.47 13.68 4.70
N ILE A 282 2.75 13.07 3.56
CA ILE A 282 2.92 13.75 2.28
C ILE A 282 1.72 13.37 1.40
N PRO A 283 1.04 14.34 0.76
CA PRO A 283 -0.02 14.01 -0.19
C PRO A 283 0.48 13.08 -1.30
N GLU A 284 -0.32 12.06 -1.63
CA GLU A 284 0.01 11.15 -2.73
C GLU A 284 0.10 11.93 -4.05
N PRO A 285 1.20 11.79 -4.81
CA PRO A 285 1.33 12.42 -6.11
C PRO A 285 0.38 11.77 -7.13
N ALA A 286 -0.06 12.55 -8.14
CA ALA A 286 -0.81 12.00 -9.25
C ALA A 286 0.13 11.17 -10.17
N ILE A 287 -0.43 10.10 -10.75
CA ILE A 287 0.30 9.31 -11.75
C ILE A 287 0.49 10.11 -13.06
N LYS A 288 1.61 9.91 -13.72
CA LYS A 288 1.88 10.44 -15.05
C LYS A 288 1.63 9.34 -16.09
N LEU A 289 0.49 9.44 -16.77
CA LEU A 289 0.08 8.53 -17.85
C LEU A 289 0.90 8.74 -19.13
#